data_2e9cb44fe203f266703b14ac44fd4161
#
_entry.id   2e9cb44fe203f266703b14ac44fd4161
#
_cell.length_a   1.000
_cell.length_b   1.000
_cell.length_c   1.000
_cell.angle_alpha   90.00
_cell.angle_beta   90.00
_cell.angle_gamma   90.00
#
_symmetry.space_group_name_H-M   'P 1'
#
loop_
_entity.id
_entity.type
_entity.pdbx_description
1 polymer ?
#
loop_
_entity_poly.entity_id
_entity_poly.type
_entity_poly.pdbx_seq_one_letter_code
_entity_poly.pdbx_strand_id
1 'polypeptide(L)'
;MADLHTLHAAFAARIDAVLNALEMEGVLPADTPRGNVAVEPPRDPSHGDLATNAAMVLAKPAKTNPRALAEKIVEHLQREPDIDAADIAGPGFINLRLSPDAWRRELLAIAELGDDYGRSALGDGQTVNVEYVSANPTGPMHMGHCRGAVVGDALCGLLEWAGYRVVREYYVNDAGGQVDVLARSAHMRYREALGEDIGAIPEGLYPGDYLKPVGERLAQGFGAAYKDAD
;
A
#
# COMPACT_ATOMS: atom_id res chain seq x y z
N MET A 1 -4.39 -6.41 22.02
CA MET A 1 -3.81 -5.67 20.90
C MET A 1 -2.39 -6.16 20.76
N ALA A 2 -2.05 -6.83 19.66
CA ALA A 2 -0.66 -7.16 19.39
C ALA A 2 0.03 -5.85 19.04
N ASP A 3 0.99 -5.47 19.88
CA ASP A 3 1.72 -4.21 19.70
C ASP A 3 2.51 -4.27 18.40
N LEU A 4 2.42 -3.20 17.63
CA LEU A 4 3.26 -2.98 16.46
C LEU A 4 4.70 -2.86 16.95
N HIS A 5 5.49 -3.92 16.86
CA HIS A 5 6.90 -3.88 17.20
C HIS A 5 7.70 -3.18 16.11
N THR A 6 7.60 -1.86 16.09
CA THR A 6 8.49 -1.02 15.28
C THR A 6 9.01 0.12 16.13
N LEU A 7 10.22 0.57 15.82
CA LEU A 7 10.84 1.72 16.46
C LEU A 7 9.88 2.94 16.46
N HIS A 8 9.22 3.19 15.34
CA HIS A 8 8.29 4.30 15.19
C HIS A 8 7.09 4.21 16.15
N ALA A 9 6.48 3.02 16.28
CA ALA A 9 5.37 2.81 17.19
C ALA A 9 5.78 2.98 18.66
N ALA A 10 6.96 2.48 19.03
CA ALA A 10 7.51 2.64 20.37
C ALA A 10 7.72 4.13 20.71
N PHE A 11 8.24 4.91 19.78
CA PHE A 11 8.43 6.35 19.99
C PHE A 11 7.13 7.14 19.90
N ALA A 12 6.16 6.75 19.07
CA ALA A 12 4.83 7.33 19.07
C ALA A 12 4.15 7.16 20.44
N ALA A 13 4.24 5.98 21.04
CA ALA A 13 3.73 5.72 22.40
C ALA A 13 4.42 6.58 23.46
N ARG A 14 5.75 6.83 23.34
CA ARG A 14 6.46 7.73 24.25
C ARG A 14 6.04 9.19 24.09
N ILE A 15 5.85 9.65 22.85
CA ILE A 15 5.29 10.98 22.61
C ILE A 15 3.91 11.10 23.26
N ASP A 16 3.04 10.10 23.11
CA ASP A 16 1.74 10.10 23.75
C ASP A 16 1.84 10.12 25.28
N ALA A 17 2.77 9.40 25.86
CA ALA A 17 3.01 9.44 27.31
C ALA A 17 3.45 10.83 27.78
N VAL A 18 4.34 11.50 27.04
CA VAL A 18 4.73 12.89 27.31
C VAL A 18 3.54 13.86 27.19
N LEU A 19 2.71 13.68 26.17
CA LEU A 19 1.51 14.50 25.98
C LEU A 19 0.49 14.30 27.13
N ASN A 20 0.35 13.05 27.62
CA ASN A 20 -0.47 12.77 28.81
C ASN A 20 0.08 13.48 30.05
N ALA A 21 1.40 13.47 30.26
CA ALA A 21 2.03 14.19 31.36
C ALA A 21 1.75 15.70 31.28
N LEU A 22 1.85 16.28 30.07
CA LEU A 22 1.54 17.71 29.85
C LEU A 22 0.07 18.05 30.04
N GLU A 23 -0.86 17.12 29.80
CA GLU A 23 -2.27 17.28 30.17
C GLU A 23 -2.45 17.29 31.70
N MET A 24 -1.78 16.37 32.40
CA MET A 24 -1.81 16.33 33.87
C MET A 24 -1.21 17.58 34.52
N GLU A 25 -0.22 18.18 33.89
CA GLU A 25 0.40 19.45 34.31
C GLU A 25 -0.43 20.70 33.94
N GLY A 26 -1.51 20.52 33.18
CA GLY A 26 -2.36 21.60 32.72
C GLY A 26 -1.78 22.45 31.59
N VAL A 27 -0.72 21.97 30.95
CA VAL A 27 -0.10 22.60 29.76
C VAL A 27 -0.95 22.34 28.51
N LEU A 28 -1.52 21.14 28.40
CA LEU A 28 -2.49 20.77 27.37
C LEU A 28 -3.88 20.63 27.97
N PRO A 29 -4.95 21.03 27.28
CA PRO A 29 -6.32 20.70 27.69
C PRO A 29 -6.53 19.18 27.71
N ALA A 30 -7.33 18.70 28.65
CA ALA A 30 -7.74 17.31 28.70
C ALA A 30 -8.43 16.88 27.38
N ASP A 31 -8.23 15.63 26.99
CA ASP A 31 -8.82 15.04 25.78
C ASP A 31 -8.47 15.77 24.46
N THR A 32 -7.30 16.42 24.40
CA THR A 32 -6.85 17.09 23.17
C THR A 32 -6.70 16.09 22.04
N PRO A 33 -7.38 16.29 20.88
CA PRO A 33 -7.28 15.37 19.74
C PRO A 33 -5.85 15.26 19.19
N ARG A 34 -5.34 14.04 19.06
CA ARG A 34 -3.95 13.76 18.66
C ARG A 34 -3.81 13.07 17.29
N GLY A 35 -4.93 12.90 16.56
CA GLY A 35 -4.94 12.08 15.33
C GLY A 35 -4.00 12.53 14.20
N ASN A 36 -3.50 13.78 14.26
CA ASN A 36 -2.52 14.30 13.29
C ASN A 36 -1.10 14.39 13.85
N VAL A 37 -0.86 13.92 15.07
CA VAL A 37 0.49 13.80 15.62
C VAL A 37 1.17 12.63 14.96
N ALA A 38 2.37 12.86 14.41
CA ALA A 38 3.15 11.86 13.71
C ALA A 38 4.56 11.77 14.30
N VAL A 39 5.14 10.57 14.20
CA VAL A 39 6.55 10.29 14.45
C VAL A 39 7.09 9.62 13.18
N GLU A 40 8.00 10.28 12.50
CA GLU A 40 8.50 9.88 11.19
C GLU A 40 10.01 10.14 11.09
N PRO A 41 10.74 9.49 10.18
CA PRO A 41 12.10 9.88 9.87
C PRO A 41 12.13 11.32 9.36
N PRO A 42 13.11 12.15 9.76
CA PRO A 42 13.25 13.49 9.21
C PRO A 42 13.60 13.40 7.72
N ARG A 43 13.20 14.42 6.94
CA ARG A 43 13.52 14.46 5.49
C ARG A 43 15.03 14.47 5.21
N ASP A 44 15.79 15.11 6.08
CA ASP A 44 17.24 15.15 6.03
C ASP A 44 17.80 14.34 7.22
N PRO A 45 18.54 13.24 6.96
CA PRO A 45 19.10 12.38 8.01
C PRO A 45 20.08 13.13 8.95
N SER A 46 20.63 14.27 8.55
CA SER A 46 21.49 15.07 9.42
C SER A 46 20.76 15.66 10.62
N HIS A 47 19.43 15.76 10.54
CA HIS A 47 18.58 16.29 11.61
C HIS A 47 18.29 15.29 12.74
N GLY A 48 18.66 14.01 12.60
CA GLY A 48 18.43 12.98 13.61
C GLY A 48 17.83 11.72 13.02
N ASP A 49 17.32 10.87 13.89
CA ASP A 49 16.77 9.55 13.54
C ASP A 49 15.25 9.59 13.36
N LEU A 50 14.56 10.36 14.21
CA LEU A 50 13.12 10.56 14.19
C LEU A 50 12.77 12.04 14.33
N ALA A 51 11.58 12.40 13.87
CA ALA A 51 11.01 13.74 14.05
C ALA A 51 9.53 13.63 14.42
N THR A 52 9.04 14.60 15.22
CA THR A 52 7.61 14.73 15.50
C THR A 52 7.11 16.15 15.26
N ASN A 53 5.85 16.24 14.80
CA ASN A 53 5.12 17.46 14.59
C ASN A 53 4.20 17.82 15.79
N ALA A 54 4.28 17.09 16.90
CA ALA A 54 3.35 17.16 18.02
C ALA A 54 3.11 18.60 18.50
N ALA A 55 4.16 19.40 18.71
CA ALA A 55 4.01 20.78 19.15
C ALA A 55 3.28 21.65 18.13
N MET A 56 3.50 21.45 16.83
CA MET A 56 2.82 22.21 15.78
C MET A 56 1.33 21.90 15.71
N VAL A 57 0.98 20.61 15.83
CA VAL A 57 -0.42 20.14 15.79
C VAL A 57 -1.18 20.64 17.03
N LEU A 58 -0.55 20.56 18.20
CA LEU A 58 -1.21 20.78 19.48
C LEU A 58 -1.11 22.22 20.02
N ALA A 59 -0.31 23.10 19.40
CA ALA A 59 -0.16 24.48 19.84
C ALA A 59 -1.47 25.29 19.85
N LYS A 60 -2.33 25.09 18.85
CA LYS A 60 -3.63 25.76 18.76
C LYS A 60 -4.60 25.32 19.87
N PRO A 61 -4.84 24.01 20.11
CA PRO A 61 -5.59 23.54 21.28
C PRO A 61 -5.00 24.02 22.60
N ALA A 62 -3.69 24.00 22.76
CA ALA A 62 -2.99 24.46 23.97
C ALA A 62 -3.00 26.00 24.14
N LYS A 63 -3.52 26.74 23.16
CA LYS A 63 -3.51 28.21 23.14
C LYS A 63 -2.11 28.81 23.38
N THR A 64 -1.09 28.20 22.85
CA THR A 64 0.31 28.59 23.03
C THR A 64 1.05 28.66 21.68
N ASN A 65 2.28 29.16 21.73
CA ASN A 65 3.17 29.16 20.57
C ASN A 65 3.73 27.74 20.36
N PRO A 66 3.80 27.22 19.11
CA PRO A 66 4.34 25.90 18.84
C PRO A 66 5.75 25.68 19.40
N ARG A 67 6.61 26.69 19.33
CA ARG A 67 7.98 26.58 19.85
C ARG A 67 8.00 26.48 21.38
N ALA A 68 7.16 27.23 22.07
CA ALA A 68 7.04 27.14 23.53
C ALA A 68 6.50 25.78 23.98
N LEU A 69 5.56 25.19 23.21
CA LEU A 69 5.09 23.85 23.46
C LEU A 69 6.16 22.80 23.16
N ALA A 70 6.93 22.99 22.08
CA ALA A 70 8.07 22.11 21.75
C ALA A 70 9.12 22.09 22.88
N GLU A 71 9.42 23.24 23.51
CA GLU A 71 10.32 23.32 24.66
C GLU A 71 9.83 22.45 25.82
N LYS A 72 8.53 22.47 26.11
CA LYS A 72 7.95 21.61 27.14
C LYS A 72 8.01 20.13 26.79
N ILE A 73 7.72 19.77 25.55
CA ILE A 73 7.82 18.38 25.10
C ILE A 73 9.28 17.90 25.18
N VAL A 74 10.23 18.70 24.72
CA VAL A 74 11.68 18.39 24.75
C VAL A 74 12.17 18.22 26.18
N GLU A 75 11.70 19.04 27.14
CA GLU A 75 12.05 18.88 28.56
C GLU A 75 11.71 17.50 29.11
N HIS A 76 10.59 16.89 28.69
CA HIS A 76 10.21 15.54 29.05
C HIS A 76 11.04 14.49 28.29
N LEU A 77 11.22 14.67 26.97
CA LEU A 77 11.92 13.72 26.11
C LEU A 77 13.40 13.57 26.49
N GLN A 78 14.05 14.63 26.95
CA GLN A 78 15.44 14.59 27.42
C GLN A 78 15.65 13.72 28.67
N ARG A 79 14.59 13.33 29.36
CA ARG A 79 14.64 12.40 30.50
C ARG A 79 14.57 10.92 30.08
N GLU A 80 14.23 10.68 28.82
CA GLU A 80 14.10 9.33 28.25
C GLU A 80 15.50 8.75 27.95
N PRO A 81 15.83 7.55 28.49
CA PRO A 81 17.17 6.96 28.33
C PRO A 81 17.52 6.58 26.90
N ASP A 82 16.50 6.52 26.02
CA ASP A 82 16.63 6.14 24.62
C ASP A 82 16.87 7.34 23.70
N ILE A 83 16.91 8.56 24.25
CA ILE A 83 17.07 9.80 23.49
C ILE A 83 18.36 10.48 23.93
N ASP A 84 19.34 10.54 23.03
CA ASP A 84 20.60 11.25 23.25
C ASP A 84 20.44 12.79 23.07
N ALA A 85 19.59 13.19 22.12
CA ALA A 85 19.31 14.59 21.88
C ALA A 85 17.88 14.79 21.34
N ALA A 86 17.27 15.91 21.73
CA ALA A 86 16.00 16.38 21.20
C ALA A 86 16.14 17.87 20.86
N ASP A 87 16.09 18.20 19.55
CA ASP A 87 16.35 19.54 19.03
C ASP A 87 15.08 20.11 18.39
N ILE A 88 14.82 21.39 18.66
CA ILE A 88 13.68 22.10 18.09
C ILE A 88 14.08 22.74 16.76
N ALA A 89 13.40 22.33 15.68
CA ALA A 89 13.63 22.86 14.34
C ALA A 89 12.46 23.72 13.85
N GLY A 90 12.79 24.79 13.13
CA GLY A 90 11.78 25.67 12.55
C GLY A 90 10.75 26.19 13.55
N PRO A 91 9.44 26.17 13.20
CA PRO A 91 8.39 26.71 14.03
C PRO A 91 8.02 25.84 15.25
N GLY A 92 8.52 24.59 15.36
CA GLY A 92 8.18 23.71 16.46
C GLY A 92 8.22 22.20 16.10
N PHE A 93 8.90 21.80 15.03
CA PHE A 93 9.27 20.40 14.82
C PHE A 93 10.30 20.00 15.89
N ILE A 94 10.23 18.76 16.33
CA ILE A 94 11.20 18.22 17.29
C ILE A 94 11.89 17.05 16.60
N ASN A 95 13.21 17.18 16.46
CA ASN A 95 14.08 16.14 15.92
C ASN A 95 14.73 15.37 17.07
N LEU A 96 14.74 14.05 16.97
CA LEU A 96 15.26 13.14 17.98
C LEU A 96 16.49 12.40 17.45
N ARG A 97 17.52 12.36 18.25
CA ARG A 97 18.67 11.49 18.06
C ARG A 97 18.61 10.39 19.11
N LEU A 98 18.58 9.14 18.66
CA LEU A 98 18.41 7.99 19.52
C LEU A 98 19.75 7.54 20.12
N SER A 99 19.70 6.98 21.32
CA SER A 99 20.88 6.44 21.95
C SER A 99 21.34 5.14 21.23
N PRO A 100 22.64 4.80 21.28
CA PRO A 100 23.13 3.53 20.76
C PRO A 100 22.42 2.31 21.36
N ASP A 101 21.95 2.41 22.60
CA ASP A 101 21.24 1.31 23.26
C ASP A 101 19.82 1.15 22.74
N ALA A 102 19.15 2.20 22.31
CA ALA A 102 17.89 2.12 21.60
C ALA A 102 18.05 1.30 20.30
N TRP A 103 19.07 1.60 19.51
CA TRP A 103 19.38 0.87 18.28
C TRP A 103 19.76 -0.59 18.51
N ARG A 104 20.51 -0.87 19.58
CA ARG A 104 20.86 -2.27 19.94
C ARG A 104 19.63 -3.08 20.32
N ARG A 105 18.70 -2.49 21.08
CA ARG A 105 17.44 -3.17 21.44
C ARG A 105 16.58 -3.41 20.19
N GLU A 106 16.51 -2.45 19.29
CA GLU A 106 15.77 -2.63 18.05
C GLU A 106 16.36 -3.75 17.19
N LEU A 107 17.68 -3.81 17.08
CA LEU A 107 18.36 -4.89 16.36
C LEU A 107 18.07 -6.27 16.97
N LEU A 108 18.03 -6.37 18.30
CA LEU A 108 17.67 -7.60 18.97
C LEU A 108 16.21 -7.97 18.71
N ALA A 109 15.28 -7.02 18.75
CA ALA A 109 13.88 -7.25 18.42
C ALA A 109 13.69 -7.74 16.97
N ILE A 110 14.42 -7.15 16.02
CA ILE A 110 14.43 -7.61 14.63
C ILE A 110 14.92 -9.06 14.54
N ALA A 111 16.01 -9.39 15.26
CA ALA A 111 16.57 -10.74 15.26
C ALA A 111 15.65 -11.78 15.91
N GLU A 112 14.92 -11.41 16.95
CA GLU A 112 13.97 -12.28 17.65
C GLU A 112 12.68 -12.50 16.85
N LEU A 113 12.13 -11.45 16.25
CA LEU A 113 10.88 -11.52 15.49
C LEU A 113 11.09 -12.04 14.05
N GLY A 114 12.29 -11.90 13.50
CA GLY A 114 12.61 -12.36 12.14
C GLY A 114 11.61 -11.81 11.12
N ASP A 115 10.98 -12.72 10.37
CA ASP A 115 10.01 -12.36 9.33
C ASP A 115 8.71 -11.74 9.87
N ASP A 116 8.46 -11.82 11.17
CA ASP A 116 7.28 -11.19 11.78
C ASP A 116 7.52 -9.74 12.25
N TYR A 117 8.76 -9.24 12.13
CA TYR A 117 9.07 -7.86 12.48
C TYR A 117 8.27 -6.88 11.60
N GLY A 118 7.58 -5.95 12.23
CA GLY A 118 6.72 -4.97 11.54
C GLY A 118 5.27 -5.42 11.29
N ARG A 119 4.90 -6.65 11.68
CA ARG A 119 3.49 -7.06 11.67
C ARG A 119 2.67 -6.28 12.69
N SER A 120 1.40 -6.05 12.34
CA SER A 120 0.45 -5.42 13.25
C SER A 120 -0.89 -6.14 13.27
N ALA A 121 -1.69 -5.85 14.28
CA ALA A 121 -3.08 -6.31 14.39
C ALA A 121 -4.10 -5.20 14.05
N LEU A 122 -3.68 -4.18 13.29
CA LEU A 122 -4.53 -3.04 12.92
C LEU A 122 -5.85 -3.49 12.28
N GLY A 123 -5.79 -4.51 11.44
CA GLY A 123 -6.94 -5.07 10.73
C GLY A 123 -7.88 -5.90 11.61
N ASP A 124 -7.46 -6.31 12.81
CA ASP A 124 -8.26 -7.09 13.77
C ASP A 124 -9.01 -8.29 13.14
N GLY A 125 -8.38 -8.93 12.16
CA GLY A 125 -8.96 -10.06 11.40
C GLY A 125 -10.14 -9.68 10.50
N GLN A 126 -10.44 -8.40 10.29
CA GLN A 126 -11.47 -7.95 9.37
C GLN A 126 -11.16 -8.44 7.95
N THR A 127 -12.19 -8.83 7.22
CA THR A 127 -12.03 -9.30 5.85
C THR A 127 -12.06 -8.12 4.88
N VAL A 128 -11.07 -8.06 4.00
CA VAL A 128 -11.00 -7.10 2.90
C VAL A 128 -10.94 -7.88 1.59
N ASN A 129 -11.80 -7.53 0.65
CA ASN A 129 -11.75 -8.03 -0.71
C ASN A 129 -10.96 -7.06 -1.58
N VAL A 130 -9.95 -7.56 -2.29
CA VAL A 130 -9.12 -6.78 -3.22
C VAL A 130 -9.26 -7.38 -4.61
N GLU A 131 -9.98 -6.69 -5.46
CA GLU A 131 -10.07 -7.01 -6.88
C GLU A 131 -8.92 -6.35 -7.64
N TYR A 132 -8.17 -7.13 -8.42
CA TYR A 132 -7.07 -6.61 -9.23
C TYR A 132 -6.81 -7.44 -10.47
N VAL A 133 -6.11 -6.85 -11.44
CA VAL A 133 -5.95 -7.31 -12.82
C VAL A 133 -7.27 -7.24 -13.58
N SER A 134 -8.21 -8.16 -13.36
CA SER A 134 -9.58 -8.23 -13.96
C SER A 134 -9.58 -7.85 -15.45
N ALA A 135 -8.63 -8.44 -16.21
CA ALA A 135 -8.38 -8.09 -17.59
C ALA A 135 -9.45 -8.68 -18.51
N ASN A 136 -9.97 -7.87 -19.44
CA ASN A 136 -10.85 -8.35 -20.48
C ASN A 136 -10.12 -9.35 -21.40
N PRO A 137 -10.77 -10.44 -21.87
CA PRO A 137 -10.15 -11.47 -22.69
C PRO A 137 -10.01 -11.02 -24.16
N THR A 138 -9.37 -9.86 -24.40
CA THR A 138 -9.25 -9.25 -25.73
C THR A 138 -7.92 -9.50 -26.42
N GLY A 139 -6.97 -10.11 -25.70
CA GLY A 139 -5.64 -10.42 -26.21
C GLY A 139 -4.65 -10.81 -25.14
N PRO A 140 -3.38 -10.98 -25.50
CA PRO A 140 -2.32 -11.23 -24.53
C PRO A 140 -2.20 -10.13 -23.49
N MET A 141 -1.83 -10.50 -22.26
CA MET A 141 -1.57 -9.53 -21.21
C MET A 141 -0.37 -8.65 -21.58
N HIS A 142 -0.43 -7.40 -21.21
CA HIS A 142 0.61 -6.39 -21.47
C HIS A 142 1.07 -5.70 -20.17
N MET A 143 2.06 -4.82 -20.26
CA MET A 143 2.66 -4.13 -19.10
C MET A 143 1.64 -3.42 -18.20
N GLY A 144 0.53 -2.92 -18.76
CA GLY A 144 -0.54 -2.32 -17.95
C GLY A 144 -1.19 -3.33 -16.99
N HIS A 145 -1.42 -4.55 -17.45
CA HIS A 145 -1.94 -5.65 -16.62
C HIS A 145 -0.91 -6.10 -15.59
N CYS A 146 0.37 -6.22 -15.98
CA CYS A 146 1.46 -6.56 -15.06
C CYS A 146 1.58 -5.54 -13.92
N ARG A 147 1.48 -4.25 -14.23
CA ARG A 147 1.47 -3.20 -13.21
C ARG A 147 0.31 -3.39 -12.22
N GLY A 148 -0.90 -3.63 -12.72
CA GLY A 148 -2.07 -3.90 -11.88
C GLY A 148 -1.88 -5.13 -10.99
N ALA A 149 -1.28 -6.21 -11.54
CA ALA A 149 -0.98 -7.41 -10.80
C ALA A 149 0.01 -7.16 -9.64
N VAL A 150 1.14 -6.51 -9.93
CA VAL A 150 2.17 -6.20 -8.91
C VAL A 150 1.63 -5.30 -7.82
N VAL A 151 0.91 -4.23 -8.17
CA VAL A 151 0.34 -3.30 -7.18
C VAL A 151 -0.73 -3.98 -6.35
N GLY A 152 -1.62 -4.76 -6.97
CA GLY A 152 -2.69 -5.47 -6.26
C GLY A 152 -2.15 -6.52 -5.30
N ASP A 153 -1.17 -7.31 -5.72
CA ASP A 153 -0.55 -8.32 -4.86
C ASP A 153 0.25 -7.71 -3.71
N ALA A 154 1.02 -6.65 -3.97
CA ALA A 154 1.73 -5.92 -2.93
C ALA A 154 0.76 -5.31 -1.90
N LEU A 155 -0.36 -4.74 -2.35
CA LEU A 155 -1.40 -4.22 -1.46
C LEU A 155 -2.01 -5.33 -0.59
N CYS A 156 -2.31 -6.49 -1.19
CA CYS A 156 -2.78 -7.66 -0.45
C CYS A 156 -1.79 -8.08 0.63
N GLY A 157 -0.50 -8.17 0.30
CA GLY A 157 0.56 -8.49 1.25
C GLY A 157 0.65 -7.49 2.41
N LEU A 158 0.59 -6.19 2.12
CA LEU A 158 0.59 -5.15 3.15
C LEU A 158 -0.63 -5.23 4.07
N LEU A 159 -1.81 -5.50 3.53
CA LEU A 159 -3.03 -5.67 4.32
C LEU A 159 -2.95 -6.93 5.20
N GLU A 160 -2.45 -8.05 4.69
CA GLU A 160 -2.22 -9.27 5.49
C GLU A 160 -1.21 -9.01 6.61
N TRP A 161 -0.14 -8.25 6.32
CA TRP A 161 0.85 -7.83 7.31
C TRP A 161 0.25 -6.94 8.39
N ALA A 162 -0.73 -6.12 8.01
CA ALA A 162 -1.49 -5.27 8.94
C ALA A 162 -2.60 -6.03 9.70
N GLY A 163 -2.71 -7.36 9.57
CA GLY A 163 -3.63 -8.18 10.33
C GLY A 163 -5.04 -8.30 9.72
N TYR A 164 -5.24 -7.90 8.47
CA TYR A 164 -6.47 -8.16 7.74
C TYR A 164 -6.49 -9.57 7.16
N ARG A 165 -7.69 -10.13 7.01
CA ARG A 165 -7.91 -11.33 6.21
C ARG A 165 -8.24 -10.91 4.78
N VAL A 166 -7.31 -11.11 3.84
CA VAL A 166 -7.46 -10.66 2.46
C VAL A 166 -8.07 -11.76 1.59
N VAL A 167 -9.08 -11.39 0.82
CA VAL A 167 -9.63 -12.17 -0.29
C VAL A 167 -9.15 -11.53 -1.58
N ARG A 168 -8.41 -12.28 -2.39
CA ARG A 168 -7.96 -11.84 -3.71
C ARG A 168 -9.01 -12.20 -4.73
N GLU A 169 -9.52 -11.23 -5.45
CA GLU A 169 -10.55 -11.39 -6.45
C GLU A 169 -10.03 -11.07 -7.85
N TYR A 170 -10.38 -11.91 -8.80
CA TYR A 170 -10.20 -11.65 -10.22
C TYR A 170 -11.58 -11.77 -10.89
N TYR A 171 -12.07 -10.68 -11.49
CA TYR A 171 -13.31 -10.68 -12.24
C TYR A 171 -13.09 -11.29 -13.63
N VAL A 172 -13.73 -12.42 -13.89
CA VAL A 172 -13.73 -13.06 -15.21
C VAL A 172 -14.84 -12.43 -16.06
N ASN A 173 -14.46 -11.60 -17.02
CA ASN A 173 -15.42 -10.98 -17.93
C ASN A 173 -15.64 -11.90 -19.14
N ASP A 174 -16.69 -12.73 -19.08
CA ASP A 174 -17.05 -13.74 -20.09
C ASP A 174 -18.30 -13.36 -20.91
N ALA A 175 -18.74 -12.10 -20.84
CA ALA A 175 -19.88 -11.58 -21.55
C ALA A 175 -19.69 -10.15 -22.07
N GLY A 176 -20.58 -9.74 -22.97
CA GLY A 176 -20.64 -8.37 -23.50
C GLY A 176 -19.91 -8.18 -24.83
N GLY A 177 -20.02 -6.96 -25.39
CA GLY A 177 -19.63 -6.68 -26.76
C GLY A 177 -18.15 -6.93 -27.11
N GLN A 178 -17.23 -6.92 -26.14
CA GLN A 178 -15.82 -7.26 -26.41
C GLN A 178 -15.62 -8.75 -26.65
N VAL A 179 -16.41 -9.61 -25.97
CA VAL A 179 -16.37 -11.06 -26.20
C VAL A 179 -16.93 -11.38 -27.58
N ASP A 180 -18.00 -10.70 -28.01
CA ASP A 180 -18.56 -10.86 -29.36
C ASP A 180 -17.56 -10.44 -30.44
N VAL A 181 -16.87 -9.32 -30.23
CA VAL A 181 -15.80 -8.85 -31.14
C VAL A 181 -14.66 -9.86 -31.20
N LEU A 182 -14.26 -10.43 -30.06
CA LEU A 182 -13.22 -11.48 -30.00
C LEU A 182 -13.66 -12.73 -30.74
N ALA A 183 -14.93 -13.19 -30.54
CA ALA A 183 -15.47 -14.35 -31.22
C ALA A 183 -15.48 -14.18 -32.75
N ARG A 184 -15.96 -13.03 -33.22
CA ARG A 184 -15.93 -12.69 -34.67
C ARG A 184 -14.51 -12.65 -35.23
N SER A 185 -13.56 -12.09 -34.48
CA SER A 185 -12.15 -12.04 -34.86
C SER A 185 -11.55 -13.45 -34.95
N ALA A 186 -11.85 -14.32 -34.00
CA ALA A 186 -11.43 -15.73 -33.99
C ALA A 186 -12.07 -16.50 -35.16
N HIS A 187 -13.35 -16.22 -35.47
CA HIS A 187 -14.04 -16.85 -36.62
C HIS A 187 -13.42 -16.43 -37.95
N MET A 188 -13.00 -15.18 -38.12
CA MET A 188 -12.23 -14.75 -39.31
C MET A 188 -10.96 -15.60 -39.47
N ARG A 189 -10.18 -15.79 -38.39
CA ARG A 189 -8.97 -16.63 -38.40
C ARG A 189 -9.26 -18.12 -38.63
N TYR A 190 -10.41 -18.62 -38.19
CA TYR A 190 -10.88 -19.96 -38.48
C TYR A 190 -11.17 -20.14 -39.97
N ARG A 191 -11.84 -19.20 -40.64
CA ARG A 191 -12.07 -19.22 -42.10
C ARG A 191 -10.77 -19.14 -42.88
N GLU A 192 -9.81 -18.30 -42.45
CA GLU A 192 -8.44 -18.24 -43.02
C GLU A 192 -7.73 -19.61 -42.93
N ALA A 193 -7.82 -20.28 -41.78
CA ALA A 193 -7.22 -21.60 -41.55
C ALA A 193 -7.85 -22.70 -42.41
N LEU A 194 -9.12 -22.54 -42.84
CA LEU A 194 -9.82 -23.40 -43.79
C LEU A 194 -9.44 -23.11 -45.26
N GLY A 195 -8.52 -22.18 -45.51
CA GLY A 195 -8.04 -21.81 -46.85
C GLY A 195 -8.84 -20.72 -47.53
N GLU A 196 -9.69 -19.98 -46.82
CA GLU A 196 -10.42 -18.87 -47.40
C GLU A 196 -9.52 -17.60 -47.42
N ASP A 197 -9.57 -16.85 -48.53
CA ASP A 197 -8.97 -15.54 -48.59
C ASP A 197 -9.90 -14.53 -47.89
N ILE A 198 -9.58 -14.20 -46.62
CA ILE A 198 -10.37 -13.28 -45.81
C ILE A 198 -10.01 -11.82 -46.02
N GLY A 199 -8.96 -11.53 -46.81
CA GLY A 199 -8.45 -10.16 -47.00
C GLY A 199 -7.92 -9.54 -45.69
N ALA A 200 -8.09 -8.22 -45.57
CA ALA A 200 -7.76 -7.51 -44.34
C ALA A 200 -8.83 -7.74 -43.26
N ILE A 201 -8.42 -7.88 -42.00
CA ILE A 201 -9.37 -7.94 -40.88
C ILE A 201 -10.14 -6.61 -40.82
N PRO A 202 -11.47 -6.64 -40.80
CA PRO A 202 -12.31 -5.46 -40.74
C PRO A 202 -12.01 -4.55 -39.54
N GLU A 203 -12.22 -3.25 -39.72
CA GLU A 203 -12.14 -2.27 -38.66
C GLU A 203 -13.13 -2.61 -37.52
N GLY A 204 -12.68 -2.52 -36.27
CA GLY A 204 -13.48 -2.89 -35.09
C GLY A 204 -13.29 -4.33 -34.63
N LEU A 205 -12.62 -5.18 -35.42
CA LEU A 205 -12.19 -6.52 -34.99
C LEU A 205 -10.72 -6.52 -34.54
N TYR A 206 -10.32 -7.57 -33.80
CA TYR A 206 -8.95 -7.73 -33.32
C TYR A 206 -8.06 -8.32 -34.42
N PRO A 207 -7.09 -7.56 -34.97
CA PRO A 207 -6.28 -8.05 -36.09
C PRO A 207 -5.08 -8.90 -35.69
N GLY A 208 -4.85 -9.05 -34.37
CA GLY A 208 -3.63 -9.63 -33.84
C GLY A 208 -3.36 -11.08 -34.28
N ASP A 209 -2.10 -11.38 -34.55
CA ASP A 209 -1.66 -12.72 -34.98
C ASP A 209 -1.82 -13.79 -33.89
N TYR A 210 -2.03 -13.40 -32.63
CA TYR A 210 -2.31 -14.33 -31.52
C TYR A 210 -3.60 -15.14 -31.70
N LEU A 211 -4.50 -14.69 -32.58
CA LEU A 211 -5.72 -15.41 -32.92
C LEU A 211 -5.53 -16.48 -34.03
N LYS A 212 -4.44 -16.46 -34.79
CA LYS A 212 -4.14 -17.46 -35.84
C LYS A 212 -4.09 -18.88 -35.29
N PRO A 213 -3.34 -19.18 -34.20
CA PRO A 213 -3.34 -20.50 -33.60
C PRO A 213 -4.72 -20.92 -33.04
N VAL A 214 -5.57 -19.97 -32.67
CA VAL A 214 -6.94 -20.24 -32.26
C VAL A 214 -7.77 -20.70 -33.45
N GLY A 215 -7.72 -19.98 -34.55
CA GLY A 215 -8.37 -20.36 -35.82
C GLY A 215 -7.94 -21.73 -36.33
N GLU A 216 -6.64 -22.02 -36.30
CA GLU A 216 -6.09 -23.34 -36.67
C GLU A 216 -6.64 -24.47 -35.80
N ARG A 217 -6.70 -24.28 -34.48
CA ARG A 217 -7.29 -25.27 -33.57
C ARG A 217 -8.78 -25.48 -33.80
N LEU A 218 -9.53 -24.43 -34.10
CA LEU A 218 -10.94 -24.55 -34.46
C LEU A 218 -11.11 -25.32 -35.77
N ALA A 219 -10.31 -25.05 -36.79
CA ALA A 219 -10.33 -25.77 -38.05
C ALA A 219 -9.98 -27.27 -37.90
N GLN A 220 -9.00 -27.61 -37.07
CA GLN A 220 -8.62 -28.98 -36.72
C GLN A 220 -9.73 -29.71 -35.95
N GLY A 221 -10.40 -29.04 -35.00
CA GLY A 221 -11.38 -29.66 -34.13
C GLY A 221 -12.77 -29.82 -34.77
N PHE A 222 -13.15 -28.88 -35.62
CA PHE A 222 -14.54 -28.79 -36.15
C PHE A 222 -14.60 -28.87 -37.68
N GLY A 223 -13.48 -28.94 -38.40
CA GLY A 223 -13.46 -28.88 -39.85
C GLY A 223 -14.19 -27.62 -40.35
N ALA A 224 -15.08 -27.78 -41.32
CA ALA A 224 -15.86 -26.69 -41.90
C ALA A 224 -17.26 -26.49 -41.21
N ALA A 225 -17.52 -27.14 -40.07
CA ALA A 225 -18.86 -27.19 -39.49
C ALA A 225 -19.45 -25.81 -39.14
N TYR A 226 -18.60 -24.84 -38.78
CA TYR A 226 -19.00 -23.48 -38.40
C TYR A 226 -18.51 -22.40 -39.38
N LYS A 227 -18.16 -22.82 -40.62
CA LYS A 227 -17.63 -21.87 -41.61
C LYS A 227 -18.59 -20.73 -41.90
N ASP A 228 -19.87 -21.04 -42.03
CA ASP A 228 -20.94 -20.12 -42.40
C ASP A 228 -21.80 -19.74 -41.17
N ALA A 229 -21.31 -19.93 -39.94
CA ALA A 229 -22.00 -19.51 -38.73
C ALA A 229 -21.98 -18.00 -38.58
N ASP A 230 -23.08 -17.42 -38.06
CA ASP A 230 -23.24 -15.99 -37.75
C ASP A 230 -22.53 -15.63 -36.42
#